data_83cf6df124d1660d497890a403a05249
#
_entry.id   83cf6df124d1660d497890a403a05249
#
_cell.length_a   1.000
_cell.length_b   1.000
_cell.length_c   1.000
_cell.angle_alpha   90.00
_cell.angle_beta   90.00
_cell.angle_gamma   90.00
#
_symmetry.space_group_name_H-M   'P 1'
#
loop_
_entity.id
_entity.type
_entity.pdbx_description
1 polymer ?
#
loop_
_entity_poly.entity_id
_entity_poly.type
_entity_poly.pdbx_seq_one_letter_code
_entity_poly.pdbx_strand_id
1 'polypeptide(L)'
;MPDQIPVLDLSDFLAGKPGALEQTAADLRRACERVGFYFITGHGVDWGIVDGAFEASRRFHALPLERKLAVKANHHNTGYMPSRTSISRASKVYDGVRKQNLVAAYSVKRDLAPDHPDVLAEKRFRAANPWPEDLPGFREACTRTMDALEGLAKSMLPLYAVALDLAPDFFEEAFQEPQYSFRLAHYPPLEAEDNQFGIAPHTDSSFMTLLAQNEVPGLQIRPPDGDWMDAPALSEAFLVNTGDLLHRWSNHRFRPTPHRAVASAPGVDRYAIPFFFDASNDYVMECLPTCHGPDNPPRYDPITYSEYMEWFGRQNYAHFNQDAAE
;
A
#
# COMPACT_ATOMS: atom_id res chain seq x y z
N MET A 1 26.81 -9.84 0.46
CA MET A 1 26.38 -8.51 0.88
C MET A 1 24.95 -8.63 1.36
N PRO A 2 24.67 -8.56 2.67
CA PRO A 2 23.32 -8.79 3.19
C PRO A 2 22.35 -7.61 2.98
N ASP A 3 22.80 -6.45 2.56
CA ASP A 3 22.10 -5.18 2.81
C ASP A 3 21.64 -4.44 1.55
N GLN A 4 21.34 -5.12 0.47
CA GLN A 4 20.70 -4.49 -0.69
C GLN A 4 19.26 -4.98 -0.87
N ILE A 5 18.34 -4.04 -1.09
CA ILE A 5 16.97 -4.35 -1.49
C ILE A 5 17.05 -5.04 -2.87
N PRO A 6 16.52 -6.28 -3.01
CA PRO A 6 16.55 -6.98 -4.29
C PRO A 6 15.85 -6.21 -5.41
N VAL A 7 16.31 -6.41 -6.65
CA VAL A 7 15.65 -5.89 -7.85
C VAL A 7 15.19 -7.08 -8.69
N LEU A 8 13.91 -7.13 -9.00
CA LEU A 8 13.28 -8.14 -9.86
C LEU A 8 12.91 -7.48 -11.20
N ASP A 9 13.49 -8.00 -12.28
CA ASP A 9 13.08 -7.61 -13.64
C ASP A 9 11.90 -8.49 -14.08
N LEU A 10 10.77 -7.88 -14.37
CA LEU A 10 9.55 -8.59 -14.79
C LEU A 10 9.44 -8.79 -16.29
N SER A 11 10.38 -8.27 -17.10
CA SER A 11 10.30 -8.27 -18.56
C SER A 11 10.09 -9.65 -19.15
N ASP A 12 10.88 -10.64 -18.72
CA ASP A 12 10.82 -12.00 -19.26
C ASP A 12 9.53 -12.72 -18.83
N PHE A 13 9.11 -12.52 -17.60
CA PHE A 13 7.86 -13.05 -17.09
C PHE A 13 6.64 -12.46 -17.84
N LEU A 14 6.56 -11.14 -17.97
CA LEU A 14 5.46 -10.48 -18.69
C LEU A 14 5.45 -10.80 -20.19
N ALA A 15 6.60 -11.10 -20.76
CA ALA A 15 6.73 -11.60 -22.15
C ALA A 15 6.34 -13.08 -22.30
N GLY A 16 6.00 -13.79 -21.22
CA GLY A 16 5.63 -15.20 -21.25
C GLY A 16 6.76 -16.14 -21.65
N LYS A 17 8.04 -15.77 -21.39
CA LYS A 17 9.16 -16.63 -21.73
C LYS A 17 9.15 -17.93 -20.93
N PRO A 18 9.51 -19.07 -21.55
CA PRO A 18 9.55 -20.36 -20.85
C PRO A 18 10.42 -20.32 -19.59
N GLY A 19 9.89 -20.79 -18.45
CA GLY A 19 10.58 -20.84 -17.16
C GLY A 19 10.70 -19.49 -16.41
N ALA A 20 10.25 -18.37 -17.00
CA ALA A 20 10.36 -17.06 -16.39
C ALA A 20 9.44 -16.92 -15.17
N LEU A 21 8.25 -17.52 -15.18
CA LEU A 21 7.35 -17.53 -14.02
C LEU A 21 8.02 -18.15 -12.80
N GLU A 22 8.55 -19.36 -12.94
CA GLU A 22 9.19 -20.11 -11.87
C GLU A 22 10.44 -19.40 -11.34
N GLN A 23 11.25 -18.86 -12.26
CA GLN A 23 12.47 -18.15 -11.89
C GLN A 23 12.14 -16.86 -11.13
N THR A 24 11.23 -16.03 -11.66
CA THR A 24 10.85 -14.76 -11.02
C THR A 24 10.13 -15.01 -9.70
N ALA A 25 9.28 -16.04 -9.61
CA ALA A 25 8.63 -16.44 -8.35
C ALA A 25 9.64 -16.91 -7.30
N ALA A 26 10.70 -17.62 -7.70
CA ALA A 26 11.78 -18.01 -6.78
C ALA A 26 12.56 -16.79 -6.26
N ASP A 27 12.80 -15.79 -7.10
CA ASP A 27 13.45 -14.54 -6.71
C ASP A 27 12.54 -13.72 -5.75
N LEU A 28 11.24 -13.62 -6.07
CA LEU A 28 10.23 -13.00 -5.21
C LEU A 28 10.16 -13.68 -3.85
N ARG A 29 10.11 -15.03 -3.81
CA ARG A 29 10.13 -15.80 -2.55
C ARG A 29 11.32 -15.41 -1.69
N ARG A 30 12.53 -15.41 -2.27
CA ARG A 30 13.75 -15.04 -1.55
C ARG A 30 13.70 -13.62 -1.01
N ALA A 31 13.15 -12.69 -1.79
CA ALA A 31 12.98 -11.30 -1.37
C ALA A 31 12.01 -11.18 -0.18
N CYS A 32 10.82 -11.81 -0.27
CA CYS A 32 9.79 -11.77 0.77
C CYS A 32 10.17 -12.50 2.06
N GLU A 33 10.95 -13.58 1.97
CA GLU A 33 11.41 -14.33 3.16
C GLU A 33 12.59 -13.65 3.87
N ARG A 34 13.45 -12.90 3.15
CA ARG A 34 14.66 -12.30 3.70
C ARG A 34 14.53 -10.83 4.07
N VAL A 35 13.98 -10.02 3.14
CA VAL A 35 13.94 -8.56 3.28
C VAL A 35 12.50 -8.06 3.43
N GLY A 36 11.52 -8.71 2.77
CA GLY A 36 10.12 -8.28 2.71
C GLY A 36 9.88 -7.06 1.81
N PHE A 37 10.95 -6.52 1.19
CA PHE A 37 10.93 -5.43 0.20
C PHE A 37 11.76 -5.81 -1.01
N TYR A 38 11.35 -5.36 -2.19
CA TYR A 38 12.09 -5.52 -3.43
C TYR A 38 11.66 -4.45 -4.45
N PHE A 39 12.56 -4.07 -5.34
CA PHE A 39 12.21 -3.25 -6.50
C PHE A 39 11.73 -4.12 -7.65
N ILE A 40 10.84 -3.59 -8.46
CA ILE A 40 10.46 -4.16 -9.75
C ILE A 40 10.82 -3.20 -10.88
N THR A 41 11.42 -3.74 -11.92
CA THR A 41 11.73 -3.08 -13.19
C THR A 41 11.12 -3.87 -14.34
N GLY A 42 11.12 -3.34 -15.57
CA GLY A 42 10.54 -4.04 -16.71
C GLY A 42 9.05 -4.37 -16.57
N HIS A 43 8.35 -3.63 -15.73
CA HIS A 43 6.95 -3.88 -15.32
C HIS A 43 5.91 -3.44 -16.36
N GLY A 44 6.30 -2.79 -17.46
CA GLY A 44 5.42 -2.41 -18.56
C GLY A 44 4.47 -1.23 -18.32
N VAL A 45 4.47 -0.64 -17.13
CA VAL A 45 3.70 0.59 -16.87
C VAL A 45 4.44 1.78 -17.49
N ASP A 46 3.73 2.56 -18.32
CA ASP A 46 4.26 3.82 -18.85
C ASP A 46 4.50 4.81 -17.71
N TRP A 47 5.77 5.16 -17.48
CA TRP A 47 6.15 6.05 -16.39
C TRP A 47 5.57 7.45 -16.52
N GLY A 48 5.22 7.88 -17.73
CA GLY A 48 4.48 9.14 -17.95
C GLY A 48 3.11 9.19 -17.26
N ILE A 49 2.49 8.01 -17.03
CA ILE A 49 1.24 7.92 -16.22
C ILE A 49 1.56 8.20 -14.75
N VAL A 50 2.64 7.65 -14.23
CA VAL A 50 3.08 7.85 -12.84
C VAL A 50 3.50 9.30 -12.60
N ASP A 51 4.24 9.90 -13.53
CA ASP A 51 4.62 11.33 -13.48
C ASP A 51 3.39 12.24 -13.51
N GLY A 52 2.36 11.88 -14.28
CA GLY A 52 1.07 12.56 -14.28
C GLY A 52 0.40 12.56 -12.90
N ALA A 53 0.48 11.45 -12.17
CA ALA A 53 -0.05 11.35 -10.80
C ALA A 53 0.80 12.16 -9.81
N PHE A 54 2.12 12.20 -9.95
CA PHE A 54 2.97 13.08 -9.14
C PHE A 54 2.65 14.56 -9.38
N GLU A 55 2.42 14.96 -10.62
CA GLU A 55 2.01 16.34 -10.94
C GLU A 55 0.63 16.66 -10.36
N ALA A 56 -0.33 15.75 -10.48
CA ALA A 56 -1.64 15.88 -9.85
C ALA A 56 -1.50 16.02 -8.31
N SER A 57 -0.62 15.23 -7.69
CA SER A 57 -0.32 15.31 -6.27
C SER A 57 0.22 16.67 -5.87
N ARG A 58 1.23 17.19 -6.60
CA ARG A 58 1.79 18.54 -6.34
C ARG A 58 0.72 19.61 -6.43
N ARG A 59 -0.08 19.60 -7.49
CA ARG A 59 -1.17 20.58 -7.71
C ARG A 59 -2.20 20.53 -6.59
N PHE A 60 -2.61 19.33 -6.17
CA PHE A 60 -3.57 19.16 -5.08
C PHE A 60 -3.02 19.69 -3.75
N HIS A 61 -1.80 19.28 -3.39
CA HIS A 61 -1.21 19.68 -2.10
C HIS A 61 -0.86 21.18 -2.05
N ALA A 62 -0.67 21.84 -3.19
CA ALA A 62 -0.48 23.29 -3.30
C ALA A 62 -1.79 24.09 -3.10
N LEU A 63 -2.97 23.46 -3.14
CA LEU A 63 -4.24 24.16 -2.88
C LEU A 63 -4.27 24.77 -1.47
N PRO A 64 -5.03 25.87 -1.27
CA PRO A 64 -5.33 26.39 0.06
C PRO A 64 -5.95 25.29 0.96
N LEU A 65 -5.67 25.37 2.27
CA LEU A 65 -6.13 24.34 3.23
C LEU A 65 -7.64 24.14 3.19
N GLU A 66 -8.40 25.21 3.10
CA GLU A 66 -9.87 25.20 3.02
C GLU A 66 -10.36 24.33 1.84
N ARG A 67 -9.71 24.46 0.68
CA ARG A 67 -10.07 23.68 -0.52
C ARG A 67 -9.76 22.20 -0.35
N LYS A 68 -8.65 21.87 0.30
CA LYS A 68 -8.32 20.48 0.62
C LYS A 68 -9.29 19.90 1.66
N LEU A 69 -9.72 20.69 2.63
CA LEU A 69 -10.68 20.27 3.65
C LEU A 69 -12.10 20.09 3.13
N ALA A 70 -12.46 20.69 1.99
CA ALA A 70 -13.75 20.41 1.31
C ALA A 70 -13.89 18.94 0.90
N VAL A 71 -12.77 18.25 0.67
CA VAL A 71 -12.68 16.81 0.38
C VAL A 71 -11.99 16.06 1.52
N LYS A 72 -12.27 16.42 2.78
CA LYS A 72 -11.69 15.78 3.98
C LYS A 72 -12.00 14.28 4.01
N ALA A 73 -11.05 13.52 4.58
CA ALA A 73 -11.19 12.07 4.73
C ALA A 73 -12.45 11.69 5.51
N ASN A 74 -13.19 10.72 4.98
CA ASN A 74 -14.44 10.18 5.52
C ASN A 74 -14.24 8.78 6.13
N HIS A 75 -15.32 8.20 6.64
CA HIS A 75 -15.32 6.88 7.27
C HIS A 75 -14.95 5.72 6.31
N HIS A 76 -15.05 5.90 4.98
CA HIS A 76 -14.52 4.94 4.01
C HIS A 76 -13.01 5.04 3.81
N ASN A 77 -12.34 5.94 4.55
CA ASN A 77 -10.91 6.22 4.44
C ASN A 77 -10.53 6.74 3.04
N THR A 78 -11.39 7.58 2.46
CA THR A 78 -11.15 8.32 1.21
C THR A 78 -11.22 9.81 1.47
N GLY A 79 -10.41 10.60 0.77
CA GLY A 79 -10.30 12.04 0.92
C GLY A 79 -8.99 12.51 1.53
N TYR A 80 -8.95 13.79 1.90
CA TYR A 80 -7.76 14.47 2.40
C TYR A 80 -7.58 14.33 3.92
N MET A 81 -6.41 13.89 4.30
CA MET A 81 -5.94 13.83 5.68
C MET A 81 -4.80 14.84 5.88
N PRO A 82 -4.98 15.89 6.69
CA PRO A 82 -3.95 16.88 6.96
C PRO A 82 -2.75 16.28 7.72
N SER A 83 -1.60 16.95 7.63
CA SER A 83 -0.45 16.67 8.50
C SER A 83 -0.84 16.76 9.98
N ARG A 84 -0.18 15.96 10.81
CA ARG A 84 -0.39 15.93 12.27
C ARG A 84 -1.82 15.51 12.69
N THR A 85 -2.49 14.67 11.88
CA THR A 85 -3.82 14.13 12.21
C THR A 85 -3.86 12.61 12.35
N SER A 86 -2.79 11.90 11.96
CA SER A 86 -2.69 10.45 12.08
C SER A 86 -1.60 10.03 13.08
N ILE A 87 -1.82 8.89 13.72
CA ILE A 87 -0.86 8.24 14.62
C ILE A 87 -0.84 6.75 14.29
N SER A 88 0.34 6.17 14.11
CA SER A 88 0.50 4.72 13.88
C SER A 88 0.32 3.93 15.18
N ARG A 89 -0.92 3.78 15.66
CA ARG A 89 -1.24 3.22 16.99
C ARG A 89 -1.05 1.72 17.08
N ALA A 90 -1.39 0.97 16.03
CA ALA A 90 -1.31 -0.49 16.01
C ALA A 90 0.09 -1.02 15.69
N SER A 91 1.05 -0.14 15.43
CA SER A 91 2.41 -0.57 15.16
C SER A 91 3.02 -1.28 16.37
N LYS A 92 3.27 -2.57 16.25
CA LYS A 92 3.98 -3.40 17.25
C LYS A 92 5.50 -3.21 17.19
N VAL A 93 5.99 -2.43 16.24
CA VAL A 93 7.42 -2.29 15.94
C VAL A 93 8.03 -1.00 16.47
N TYR A 94 7.26 -0.21 17.23
CA TYR A 94 7.70 1.05 17.81
C TYR A 94 7.28 1.18 19.27
N ASP A 95 8.27 1.18 20.16
CA ASP A 95 8.08 1.22 21.62
C ASP A 95 8.14 2.65 22.21
N GLY A 96 8.43 3.67 21.38
CA GLY A 96 8.55 5.05 21.81
C GLY A 96 7.22 5.77 22.01
N VAL A 97 7.29 6.98 22.56
CA VAL A 97 6.12 7.89 22.65
C VAL A 97 5.61 8.18 21.24
N ARG A 98 4.35 7.83 21.00
CA ARG A 98 3.72 7.96 19.67
C ARG A 98 3.29 9.40 19.45
N LYS A 99 3.93 10.04 18.47
CA LYS A 99 3.61 11.39 18.02
C LYS A 99 2.81 11.34 16.72
N GLN A 100 2.15 12.44 16.41
CA GLN A 100 1.42 12.60 15.16
C GLN A 100 2.39 12.58 13.97
N ASN A 101 2.02 11.86 12.91
CA ASN A 101 2.76 11.81 11.67
C ASN A 101 2.72 13.17 10.95
N LEU A 102 3.82 13.53 10.28
CA LEU A 102 3.94 14.80 9.56
C LEU A 102 3.41 14.74 8.13
N VAL A 103 3.10 13.55 7.61
CA VAL A 103 2.54 13.37 6.28
C VAL A 103 1.15 13.99 6.17
N ALA A 104 0.87 14.65 5.05
CA ALA A 104 -0.47 14.91 4.55
C ALA A 104 -0.75 13.94 3.40
N ALA A 105 -1.99 13.49 3.23
CA ALA A 105 -2.32 12.55 2.18
C ALA A 105 -3.73 12.78 1.64
N TYR A 106 -3.88 12.57 0.32
CA TYR A 106 -5.20 12.40 -0.29
C TYR A 106 -5.31 10.95 -0.77
N SER A 107 -6.36 10.27 -0.34
CA SER A 107 -6.55 8.85 -0.60
C SER A 107 -7.86 8.61 -1.33
N VAL A 108 -7.82 7.73 -2.32
CA VAL A 108 -9.00 7.24 -3.04
C VAL A 108 -8.95 5.72 -3.14
N LYS A 109 -10.10 5.14 -3.37
CA LYS A 109 -10.30 3.71 -3.64
C LYS A 109 -10.79 3.53 -5.07
N ARG A 110 -11.19 2.31 -5.43
CA ARG A 110 -11.85 2.04 -6.72
C ARG A 110 -12.90 3.11 -7.00
N ASP A 111 -12.83 3.69 -8.19
CA ASP A 111 -13.73 4.78 -8.56
C ASP A 111 -15.09 4.22 -9.00
N LEU A 112 -16.00 4.13 -8.05
CA LEU A 112 -17.36 3.64 -8.27
C LEU A 112 -18.30 4.79 -8.62
N ALA A 113 -19.23 4.52 -9.55
CA ALA A 113 -20.28 5.47 -9.86
C ALA A 113 -21.24 5.64 -8.66
N PRO A 114 -21.82 6.82 -8.46
CA PRO A 114 -22.75 7.06 -7.33
C PRO A 114 -23.97 6.12 -7.31
N ASP A 115 -24.37 5.59 -8.47
CA ASP A 115 -25.48 4.64 -8.64
C ASP A 115 -25.04 3.17 -8.59
N HIS A 116 -23.76 2.89 -8.29
CA HIS A 116 -23.26 1.53 -8.15
C HIS A 116 -23.99 0.83 -6.99
N PRO A 117 -24.41 -0.46 -7.13
CA PRO A 117 -25.15 -1.18 -6.09
C PRO A 117 -24.49 -1.16 -4.72
N ASP A 118 -23.16 -1.30 -4.65
CA ASP A 118 -22.44 -1.28 -3.39
C ASP A 118 -22.41 0.11 -2.74
N VAL A 119 -22.40 1.18 -3.55
CA VAL A 119 -22.48 2.57 -3.07
C VAL A 119 -23.88 2.84 -2.52
N LEU A 120 -24.93 2.43 -3.25
CA LEU A 120 -26.33 2.56 -2.81
C LEU A 120 -26.62 1.72 -1.56
N ALA A 121 -25.96 0.59 -1.41
CA ALA A 121 -26.06 -0.27 -0.22
C ALA A 121 -25.15 0.17 0.94
N GLU A 122 -24.45 1.30 0.79
CA GLU A 122 -23.51 1.86 1.79
C GLU A 122 -22.46 0.83 2.27
N LYS A 123 -22.06 -0.11 1.39
CA LYS A 123 -21.05 -1.10 1.75
C LYS A 123 -19.76 -0.44 2.19
N ARG A 124 -19.19 -0.92 3.27
CA ARG A 124 -17.94 -0.41 3.80
C ARG A 124 -16.81 -0.47 2.76
N PHE A 125 -16.02 0.60 2.64
CA PHE A 125 -14.93 0.79 1.67
C PHE A 125 -15.36 0.83 0.19
N ARG A 126 -16.65 0.87 -0.10
CA ARG A 126 -17.25 0.89 -1.44
C ARG A 126 -18.10 2.16 -1.61
N ALA A 127 -17.46 3.32 -1.61
CA ALA A 127 -18.14 4.61 -1.77
C ALA A 127 -17.60 5.38 -2.98
N ALA A 128 -18.36 6.35 -3.46
CA ALA A 128 -17.84 7.32 -4.40
C ALA A 128 -16.69 8.12 -3.78
N ASN A 129 -15.64 8.36 -4.55
CA ASN A 129 -14.52 9.15 -4.07
C ASN A 129 -14.86 10.65 -4.01
N PRO A 130 -14.43 11.39 -2.99
CA PRO A 130 -14.63 12.83 -2.87
C PRO A 130 -13.63 13.58 -3.77
N TRP A 131 -13.93 13.71 -5.07
CA TRP A 131 -13.06 14.41 -6.01
C TRP A 131 -13.10 15.94 -5.85
N PRO A 132 -11.94 16.66 -5.90
CA PRO A 132 -11.92 18.11 -5.90
C PRO A 132 -12.50 18.64 -7.24
N GLU A 133 -13.54 19.48 -7.16
CA GLU A 133 -14.30 19.94 -8.35
C GLU A 133 -13.50 20.87 -9.26
N ASP A 134 -12.61 21.70 -8.69
CA ASP A 134 -11.87 22.73 -9.43
C ASP A 134 -10.38 22.42 -9.60
N LEU A 135 -10.06 21.15 -9.75
CA LEU A 135 -8.74 20.69 -10.14
C LEU A 135 -8.83 19.86 -11.43
N PRO A 136 -8.96 20.49 -12.61
CA PRO A 136 -9.13 19.80 -13.87
C PRO A 136 -8.00 18.79 -14.14
N GLY A 137 -8.37 17.61 -14.67
CA GLY A 137 -7.44 16.53 -14.98
C GLY A 137 -6.92 15.73 -13.76
N PHE A 138 -7.31 16.13 -12.53
CA PHE A 138 -6.87 15.45 -11.32
C PHE A 138 -7.43 14.02 -11.20
N ARG A 139 -8.77 13.88 -11.36
CA ARG A 139 -9.44 12.58 -11.33
C ARG A 139 -8.89 11.66 -12.42
N GLU A 140 -8.75 12.17 -13.64
CA GLU A 140 -8.27 11.42 -14.80
C GLU A 140 -6.82 10.93 -14.59
N ALA A 141 -5.93 11.75 -14.03
CA ALA A 141 -4.57 11.34 -13.71
C ALA A 141 -4.56 10.23 -12.64
N CYS A 142 -5.37 10.37 -11.59
CA CYS A 142 -5.50 9.35 -10.54
C CYS A 142 -6.07 8.04 -11.09
N THR A 143 -7.18 8.08 -11.84
CA THR A 143 -7.85 6.87 -12.34
C THR A 143 -6.98 6.12 -13.34
N ARG A 144 -6.32 6.81 -14.28
CA ARG A 144 -5.36 6.17 -15.20
C ARG A 144 -4.23 5.46 -14.47
N THR A 145 -3.72 6.07 -13.39
CA THR A 145 -2.65 5.46 -12.60
C THR A 145 -3.16 4.27 -11.80
N MET A 146 -4.35 4.37 -11.19
CA MET A 146 -4.98 3.26 -10.49
C MET A 146 -5.21 2.06 -11.43
N ASP A 147 -5.72 2.29 -12.64
CA ASP A 147 -5.96 1.23 -13.63
C ASP A 147 -4.65 0.53 -14.05
N ALA A 148 -3.59 1.31 -14.28
CA ALA A 148 -2.28 0.77 -14.63
C ALA A 148 -1.68 -0.06 -13.49
N LEU A 149 -1.77 0.43 -12.24
CA LEU A 149 -1.26 -0.27 -11.07
C LEU A 149 -2.10 -1.50 -10.70
N GLU A 150 -3.42 -1.46 -10.86
CA GLU A 150 -4.28 -2.64 -10.71
C GLU A 150 -3.90 -3.72 -11.73
N GLY A 151 -3.73 -3.35 -13.00
CA GLY A 151 -3.29 -4.26 -14.05
C GLY A 151 -1.95 -4.92 -13.73
N LEU A 152 -0.97 -4.13 -13.30
CA LEU A 152 0.33 -4.62 -12.87
C LEU A 152 0.20 -5.54 -11.64
N ALA A 153 -0.50 -5.13 -10.61
CA ALA A 153 -0.69 -5.92 -9.40
C ALA A 153 -1.37 -7.27 -9.68
N LYS A 154 -2.40 -7.29 -10.53
CA LYS A 154 -3.04 -8.53 -10.97
C LYS A 154 -2.09 -9.43 -11.75
N SER A 155 -1.26 -8.88 -12.64
CA SER A 155 -0.27 -9.66 -13.39
C SER A 155 0.78 -10.31 -12.50
N MET A 156 1.02 -9.78 -11.29
CA MET A 156 1.98 -10.33 -10.34
C MET A 156 1.38 -11.44 -9.44
N LEU A 157 0.07 -11.63 -9.40
CA LEU A 157 -0.56 -12.66 -8.56
C LEU A 157 -0.03 -14.08 -8.81
N PRO A 158 0.19 -14.53 -10.07
CA PRO A 158 0.80 -15.84 -10.33
C PRO A 158 2.21 -15.99 -9.71
N LEU A 159 2.99 -14.92 -9.65
CA LEU A 159 4.31 -14.95 -8.99
C LEU A 159 4.19 -15.24 -7.50
N TYR A 160 3.24 -14.60 -6.82
CA TYR A 160 2.96 -14.87 -5.40
C TYR A 160 2.42 -16.27 -5.17
N ALA A 161 1.52 -16.75 -6.04
CA ALA A 161 0.99 -18.10 -5.95
C ALA A 161 2.13 -19.14 -6.05
N VAL A 162 2.94 -19.09 -7.10
CA VAL A 162 4.08 -20.00 -7.29
C VAL A 162 5.14 -19.84 -6.19
N ALA A 163 5.40 -18.62 -5.74
CA ALA A 163 6.31 -18.35 -4.62
C ALA A 163 5.84 -19.00 -3.30
N LEU A 164 4.54 -19.26 -3.16
CA LEU A 164 3.91 -19.94 -2.02
C LEU A 164 3.59 -21.42 -2.28
N ASP A 165 4.13 -22.01 -3.36
CA ASP A 165 3.91 -23.40 -3.81
C ASP A 165 2.45 -23.70 -4.15
N LEU A 166 1.71 -22.72 -4.65
CA LEU A 166 0.33 -22.82 -5.10
C LEU A 166 0.26 -22.85 -6.64
N ALA A 167 -0.89 -23.26 -7.19
CA ALA A 167 -1.14 -23.13 -8.62
C ALA A 167 -1.12 -21.65 -9.05
N PRO A 168 -0.64 -21.32 -10.26
CA PRO A 168 -0.49 -19.93 -10.70
C PRO A 168 -1.78 -19.10 -10.65
N ASP A 169 -2.93 -19.74 -10.84
CA ASP A 169 -4.28 -19.17 -10.85
C ASP A 169 -4.95 -19.10 -9.46
N PHE A 170 -4.28 -19.57 -8.42
CA PHE A 170 -4.87 -19.73 -7.07
C PHE A 170 -5.54 -18.46 -6.54
N PHE A 171 -4.99 -17.30 -6.83
CA PHE A 171 -5.51 -16.02 -6.33
C PHE A 171 -6.57 -15.36 -7.24
N GLU A 172 -6.89 -15.92 -8.42
CA GLU A 172 -7.81 -15.29 -9.38
C GLU A 172 -9.20 -15.00 -8.77
N GLU A 173 -9.77 -15.97 -8.05
CA GLU A 173 -11.08 -15.79 -7.40
C GLU A 173 -11.03 -14.68 -6.34
N ALA A 174 -10.00 -14.67 -5.50
CA ALA A 174 -9.84 -13.69 -4.43
C ALA A 174 -9.67 -12.26 -4.93
N PHE A 175 -9.15 -12.09 -6.15
CA PHE A 175 -8.84 -10.79 -6.75
C PHE A 175 -9.67 -10.47 -8.00
N GLN A 176 -10.88 -11.01 -8.13
CA GLN A 176 -11.81 -10.67 -9.22
C GLN A 176 -12.16 -9.18 -9.20
N GLU A 177 -12.62 -8.68 -8.06
CA GLU A 177 -12.87 -7.27 -7.78
C GLU A 177 -11.97 -6.79 -6.63
N PRO A 178 -10.66 -6.67 -6.83
CA PRO A 178 -9.74 -6.37 -5.75
C PRO A 178 -10.05 -5.02 -5.11
N GLN A 179 -9.85 -4.94 -3.83
CA GLN A 179 -9.80 -3.67 -3.12
C GLN A 179 -8.42 -3.06 -3.27
N TYR A 180 -8.38 -1.74 -3.33
CA TYR A 180 -7.13 -1.01 -3.25
C TYR A 180 -7.34 0.37 -2.64
N SER A 181 -6.26 0.92 -2.14
CA SER A 181 -6.18 2.32 -1.75
C SER A 181 -5.01 2.97 -2.49
N PHE A 182 -5.31 3.98 -3.27
CA PHE A 182 -4.33 4.82 -3.95
C PHE A 182 -4.16 6.10 -3.15
N ARG A 183 -2.91 6.41 -2.77
CA ARG A 183 -2.64 7.55 -1.90
C ARG A 183 -1.62 8.48 -2.54
N LEU A 184 -1.95 9.76 -2.60
CA LEU A 184 -1.04 10.84 -2.93
C LEU A 184 -0.49 11.41 -1.63
N ALA A 185 0.69 10.92 -1.21
CA ALA A 185 1.32 11.32 0.04
C ALA A 185 2.27 12.49 -0.19
N HIS A 186 2.16 13.51 0.66
CA HIS A 186 3.02 14.67 0.71
C HIS A 186 3.66 14.78 2.09
N TYR A 187 4.97 14.85 2.12
CA TYR A 187 5.78 15.08 3.31
C TYR A 187 6.34 16.50 3.22
N PRO A 188 5.63 17.48 3.75
CA PRO A 188 6.08 18.87 3.71
C PRO A 188 7.31 19.07 4.61
N PRO A 189 8.10 20.13 4.38
CA PRO A 189 9.29 20.46 5.16
C PRO A 189 8.90 21.05 6.53
N LEU A 190 8.20 20.26 7.34
CA LEU A 190 7.80 20.63 8.69
C LEU A 190 8.91 20.34 9.69
N GLU A 191 9.09 21.23 10.65
CA GLU A 191 9.95 20.99 11.79
C GLU A 191 9.43 19.80 12.59
N ALA A 192 10.29 18.79 12.77
CA ALA A 192 10.00 17.58 13.51
C ALA A 192 10.56 17.69 14.93
N GLU A 193 9.80 17.22 15.89
CA GLU A 193 10.28 17.00 17.25
C GLU A 193 11.13 15.71 17.32
N ASP A 194 11.87 15.53 18.41
CA ASP A 194 12.58 14.27 18.66
C ASP A 194 11.64 13.08 18.56
N ASN A 195 12.05 12.06 17.79
CA ASN A 195 11.24 10.86 17.50
C ASN A 195 9.89 11.13 16.84
N GLN A 196 9.75 12.23 16.11
CA GLN A 196 8.64 12.49 15.22
C GLN A 196 9.04 12.21 13.76
N PHE A 197 8.16 11.59 13.01
CA PHE A 197 8.41 11.07 11.67
C PHE A 197 7.42 11.63 10.65
N GLY A 198 7.79 11.57 9.38
CA GLY A 198 6.84 11.68 8.29
C GLY A 198 5.73 10.65 8.46
N ILE A 199 6.11 9.36 8.58
CA ILE A 199 5.26 8.27 9.09
C ILE A 199 6.11 7.45 10.07
N ALA A 200 5.62 7.27 11.29
CA ALA A 200 6.28 6.47 12.33
C ALA A 200 6.46 5.01 11.90
N PRO A 201 7.42 4.27 12.47
CA PRO A 201 7.65 2.87 12.18
C PRO A 201 6.35 2.04 12.21
N HIS A 202 6.06 1.31 11.13
CA HIS A 202 4.86 0.49 10.96
C HIS A 202 5.09 -0.63 9.94
N THR A 203 4.14 -1.53 9.80
CA THR A 203 3.95 -2.43 8.68
C THR A 203 2.69 -2.04 7.93
N ASP A 204 2.61 -2.36 6.63
CA ASP A 204 1.39 -2.17 5.86
C ASP A 204 0.34 -3.22 6.18
N SER A 205 -0.94 -2.86 6.08
CA SER A 205 -2.05 -3.80 6.28
C SER A 205 -2.38 -4.64 5.05
N SER A 206 -1.83 -4.31 3.87
CA SER A 206 -2.21 -4.86 2.57
C SER A 206 -1.72 -6.29 2.30
N PHE A 207 -2.22 -6.88 1.20
CA PHE A 207 -1.61 -8.05 0.56
C PHE A 207 -0.24 -7.69 -0.01
N MET A 208 -0.19 -6.66 -0.86
CA MET A 208 1.06 -6.03 -1.32
C MET A 208 0.88 -4.52 -1.50
N THR A 209 1.98 -3.80 -1.43
CA THR A 209 2.04 -2.37 -1.71
C THR A 209 2.99 -2.13 -2.89
N LEU A 210 2.53 -1.41 -3.91
CA LEU A 210 3.36 -0.85 -4.98
C LEU A 210 3.61 0.62 -4.65
N LEU A 211 4.87 1.01 -4.47
CA LEU A 211 5.24 2.36 -4.09
C LEU A 211 6.06 3.03 -5.19
N ALA A 212 5.52 4.10 -5.78
CA ALA A 212 6.31 5.06 -6.53
C ALA A 212 6.85 6.15 -5.59
N GLN A 213 8.12 6.50 -5.75
CA GLN A 213 8.79 7.54 -4.98
C GLN A 213 9.33 8.63 -5.92
N ASN A 214 9.25 9.89 -5.48
CA ASN A 214 10.06 10.93 -6.13
C ASN A 214 11.54 10.80 -5.69
N GLU A 215 12.40 11.61 -6.30
CA GLU A 215 13.87 11.57 -6.07
C GLU A 215 14.30 11.94 -4.65
N VAL A 216 13.41 12.53 -3.86
CA VAL A 216 13.73 12.96 -2.49
C VAL A 216 13.77 11.75 -1.56
N PRO A 217 14.91 11.45 -0.90
CA PRO A 217 15.05 10.34 0.01
C PRO A 217 14.19 10.53 1.27
N GLY A 218 13.96 9.45 2.03
CA GLY A 218 13.25 9.56 3.30
C GLY A 218 12.51 8.28 3.73
N LEU A 219 12.43 7.26 2.86
CA LEU A 219 11.95 5.95 3.27
C LEU A 219 13.09 5.12 3.86
N GLN A 220 12.84 4.53 5.01
CA GLN A 220 13.74 3.57 5.65
C GLN A 220 12.99 2.28 5.95
N ILE A 221 13.64 1.14 5.74
CA ILE A 221 13.14 -0.19 6.06
C ILE A 221 14.04 -0.85 7.11
N ARG A 222 13.49 -1.78 7.88
CA ARG A 222 14.25 -2.56 8.87
C ARG A 222 14.07 -4.05 8.61
N PRO A 223 15.00 -4.69 7.91
CA PRO A 223 14.99 -6.15 7.74
C PRO A 223 14.97 -6.90 9.08
N PRO A 224 14.52 -8.16 9.14
CA PRO A 224 14.34 -8.91 10.38
C PRO A 224 15.59 -8.96 11.28
N ASP A 225 16.75 -9.10 10.68
CA ASP A 225 18.04 -9.27 11.38
C ASP A 225 18.96 -8.05 11.18
N GLY A 226 18.39 -6.87 10.83
CA GLY A 226 19.17 -5.68 10.47
C GLY A 226 18.73 -4.40 11.15
N ASP A 227 19.55 -3.38 10.98
CA ASP A 227 19.28 -2.01 11.36
C ASP A 227 18.40 -1.30 10.31
N TRP A 228 17.98 -0.07 10.61
CA TRP A 228 17.29 0.79 9.65
C TRP A 228 18.22 1.13 8.49
N MET A 229 17.76 0.85 7.27
CA MET A 229 18.47 1.16 6.03
C MET A 229 17.60 2.02 5.13
N ASP A 230 18.24 2.91 4.36
CA ASP A 230 17.54 3.75 3.39
C ASP A 230 17.04 2.91 2.20
N ALA A 231 15.86 3.23 1.72
CA ALA A 231 15.26 2.69 0.50
C ALA A 231 15.13 3.83 -0.54
N PRO A 232 16.22 4.12 -1.29
CA PRO A 232 16.22 5.21 -2.26
C PRO A 232 15.27 4.92 -3.42
N ALA A 233 14.77 5.97 -4.08
CA ALA A 233 14.05 5.80 -5.33
C ALA A 233 14.99 5.25 -6.42
N LEU A 234 14.53 4.28 -7.20
CA LEU A 234 15.13 3.90 -8.47
C LEU A 234 14.32 4.50 -9.61
N SER A 235 14.99 4.94 -10.67
CA SER A 235 14.32 5.48 -11.85
C SER A 235 13.39 4.44 -12.47
N GLU A 236 12.16 4.85 -12.77
CA GLU A 236 11.14 4.02 -13.42
C GLU A 236 10.97 2.63 -12.79
N ALA A 237 11.03 2.57 -11.45
CA ALA A 237 10.84 1.35 -10.68
C ALA A 237 9.87 1.55 -9.53
N PHE A 238 9.04 0.54 -9.25
CA PHE A 238 8.27 0.51 -8.01
C PHE A 238 9.04 -0.23 -6.93
N LEU A 239 9.00 0.30 -5.72
CA LEU A 239 9.36 -0.46 -4.54
C LEU A 239 8.12 -1.25 -4.08
N VAL A 240 8.28 -2.54 -3.88
CA VAL A 240 7.18 -3.44 -3.50
C VAL A 240 7.44 -4.06 -2.15
N ASN A 241 6.39 -4.15 -1.33
CA ASN A 241 6.44 -4.89 -0.07
C ASN A 241 5.17 -5.70 0.16
N THR A 242 5.30 -6.75 0.97
CA THR A 242 4.18 -7.52 1.51
C THR A 242 3.69 -6.89 2.81
N GLY A 243 2.39 -6.98 3.06
CA GLY A 243 1.77 -6.46 4.27
C GLY A 243 1.25 -7.53 5.22
N ASP A 244 0.61 -7.07 6.29
CA ASP A 244 0.09 -7.92 7.37
C ASP A 244 -1.00 -8.90 6.89
N LEU A 245 -1.75 -8.54 5.84
CA LEU A 245 -2.78 -9.41 5.28
C LEU A 245 -2.17 -10.68 4.67
N LEU A 246 -1.15 -10.53 3.82
CA LEU A 246 -0.45 -11.68 3.24
C LEU A 246 0.33 -12.46 4.30
N HIS A 247 0.89 -11.78 5.30
CA HIS A 247 1.51 -12.43 6.46
C HIS A 247 0.52 -13.35 7.20
N ARG A 248 -0.69 -12.83 7.48
CA ARG A 248 -1.77 -13.61 8.09
C ARG A 248 -2.18 -14.78 7.19
N TRP A 249 -2.44 -14.52 5.90
CA TRP A 249 -2.92 -15.50 4.94
C TRP A 249 -1.91 -16.63 4.70
N SER A 250 -0.60 -16.28 4.64
CA SER A 250 0.50 -17.24 4.50
C SER A 250 0.98 -17.85 5.83
N ASN A 251 0.21 -17.74 6.91
CA ASN A 251 0.54 -18.30 8.22
C ASN A 251 1.97 -17.95 8.70
N HIS A 252 2.37 -16.69 8.46
CA HIS A 252 3.68 -16.13 8.79
C HIS A 252 4.85 -16.55 7.88
N ARG A 253 4.57 -17.19 6.73
CA ARG A 253 5.62 -17.56 5.79
C ARG A 253 6.26 -16.32 5.14
N PHE A 254 5.46 -15.38 4.64
CA PHE A 254 5.93 -14.07 4.21
C PHE A 254 5.77 -13.06 5.34
N ARG A 255 6.80 -12.25 5.55
CA ARG A 255 6.83 -11.35 6.70
C ARG A 255 6.64 -9.91 6.26
N PRO A 256 5.77 -9.14 6.94
CA PRO A 256 5.70 -7.71 6.73
C PRO A 256 6.95 -7.07 7.34
N THR A 257 7.62 -6.23 6.60
CA THR A 257 8.84 -5.59 7.07
C THR A 257 8.55 -4.19 7.60
N PRO A 258 8.99 -3.90 8.84
CA PRO A 258 8.87 -2.57 9.41
C PRO A 258 9.55 -1.51 8.55
N HIS A 259 8.83 -0.42 8.30
CA HIS A 259 9.35 0.72 7.56
C HIS A 259 8.84 2.04 8.14
N ARG A 260 9.53 3.13 7.84
CA ARG A 260 9.20 4.48 8.28
C ARG A 260 9.55 5.51 7.23
N ALA A 261 8.86 6.64 7.23
CA ALA A 261 9.30 7.82 6.49
C ALA A 261 9.86 8.83 7.49
N VAL A 262 11.12 9.23 7.32
CA VAL A 262 11.70 10.32 8.12
C VAL A 262 11.07 11.65 7.74
N ALA A 263 11.18 12.66 8.59
CA ALA A 263 10.76 14.00 8.26
C ALA A 263 11.57 14.54 7.06
N SER A 264 10.91 15.29 6.18
CA SER A 264 11.60 15.94 5.05
C SER A 264 12.60 16.99 5.53
N ALA A 265 13.69 17.13 4.79
CA ALA A 265 14.67 18.17 5.05
C ALA A 265 14.04 19.57 4.93
N PRO A 266 14.57 20.59 5.64
CA PRO A 266 14.07 21.95 5.55
C PRO A 266 14.03 22.46 4.10
N GLY A 267 12.89 22.99 3.69
CA GLY A 267 12.69 23.55 2.35
C GLY A 267 12.50 22.51 1.23
N VAL A 268 12.40 21.20 1.55
CA VAL A 268 12.27 20.14 0.55
C VAL A 268 10.94 19.39 0.74
N ASP A 269 10.09 19.43 -0.27
CA ASP A 269 8.86 18.63 -0.34
C ASP A 269 9.16 17.24 -0.90
N ARG A 270 8.80 16.19 -0.15
CA ARG A 270 8.85 14.80 -0.62
C ARG A 270 7.45 14.32 -0.98
N TYR A 271 7.34 13.62 -2.11
CA TYR A 271 6.10 12.99 -2.55
C TYR A 271 6.29 11.47 -2.72
N ALA A 272 5.25 10.72 -2.42
CA ALA A 272 5.21 9.29 -2.64
C ALA A 272 3.78 8.86 -2.99
N ILE A 273 3.67 7.81 -3.80
CA ILE A 273 2.39 7.28 -4.26
C ILE A 273 2.33 5.79 -3.93
N PRO A 274 1.95 5.41 -2.71
CA PRO A 274 1.66 4.03 -2.38
C PRO A 274 0.29 3.60 -2.93
N PHE A 275 0.28 2.42 -3.54
CA PHE A 275 -0.90 1.70 -3.98
C PHE A 275 -0.99 0.40 -3.19
N PHE A 276 -1.92 0.35 -2.24
CA PHE A 276 -2.19 -0.82 -1.40
C PHE A 276 -3.18 -1.72 -2.13
N PHE A 277 -2.78 -2.93 -2.44
CA PHE A 277 -3.59 -3.87 -3.22
C PHE A 277 -4.00 -5.07 -2.37
N ASP A 278 -5.29 -5.41 -2.43
CA ASP A 278 -5.93 -6.33 -1.51
C ASP A 278 -6.99 -7.20 -2.20
N ALA A 279 -7.39 -8.29 -1.55
CA ALA A 279 -8.44 -9.17 -2.02
C ALA A 279 -9.80 -8.46 -2.16
N SER A 280 -10.72 -9.08 -2.88
CA SER A 280 -12.12 -8.64 -3.01
C SER A 280 -12.77 -8.50 -1.63
N ASN A 281 -13.66 -7.52 -1.47
CA ASN A 281 -14.20 -7.08 -0.18
C ASN A 281 -14.79 -8.20 0.68
N ASP A 282 -15.55 -9.08 0.03
CA ASP A 282 -16.33 -10.13 0.69
C ASP A 282 -15.69 -11.53 0.57
N TYR A 283 -14.47 -11.62 -0.05
CA TYR A 283 -13.76 -12.89 -0.15
C TYR A 283 -13.26 -13.35 1.23
N VAL A 284 -13.56 -14.58 1.60
CA VAL A 284 -13.13 -15.18 2.86
C VAL A 284 -11.72 -15.74 2.72
N MET A 285 -10.77 -15.15 3.41
CA MET A 285 -9.38 -15.59 3.42
C MET A 285 -9.16 -16.62 4.50
N GLU A 286 -8.89 -17.86 4.07
CA GLU A 286 -8.46 -18.96 4.93
C GLU A 286 -6.95 -19.15 4.83
N CYS A 287 -6.32 -19.74 5.84
CA CYS A 287 -4.90 -20.07 5.80
C CYS A 287 -4.55 -20.84 4.53
N LEU A 288 -3.54 -20.38 3.78
CA LEU A 288 -3.13 -21.00 2.52
C LEU A 288 -2.75 -22.46 2.73
N PRO A 289 -3.21 -23.39 1.86
CA PRO A 289 -3.07 -24.84 2.07
C PRO A 289 -1.61 -25.31 2.15
N THR A 290 -0.70 -24.60 1.51
CA THR A 290 0.75 -24.89 1.54
C THR A 290 1.47 -24.29 2.74
N CYS A 291 0.78 -23.50 3.57
CA CYS A 291 1.35 -22.75 4.68
C CYS A 291 0.98 -23.31 6.05
N HIS A 292 0.25 -24.43 6.11
CA HIS A 292 -0.10 -25.09 7.37
C HIS A 292 0.06 -26.61 7.28
N GLY A 293 0.07 -27.27 8.43
CA GLY A 293 0.19 -28.73 8.57
C GLY A 293 0.10 -29.17 10.02
N PRO A 294 0.32 -30.45 10.31
CA PRO A 294 0.22 -30.98 11.69
C PRO A 294 1.12 -30.25 12.70
N ASP A 295 2.33 -29.88 12.27
CA ASP A 295 3.32 -29.21 13.13
C ASP A 295 3.25 -27.66 13.06
N ASN A 296 2.43 -27.11 12.15
CA ASN A 296 2.21 -25.67 11.98
C ASN A 296 0.74 -25.40 11.64
N PRO A 297 -0.19 -25.55 12.60
CA PRO A 297 -1.62 -25.35 12.34
C PRO A 297 -1.91 -23.89 11.96
N PRO A 298 -3.07 -23.60 11.33
CA PRO A 298 -3.52 -22.26 11.08
C PRO A 298 -3.53 -21.43 12.36
N ARG A 299 -2.97 -20.22 12.30
CA ARG A 299 -2.83 -19.30 13.45
C ARG A 299 -4.02 -18.38 13.63
N TYR A 300 -4.85 -18.28 12.62
CA TYR A 300 -5.95 -17.32 12.55
C TYR A 300 -7.20 -17.98 12.00
N ASP A 301 -8.35 -17.54 12.50
CA ASP A 301 -9.64 -17.90 11.92
C ASP A 301 -9.80 -17.24 10.54
N PRO A 302 -10.63 -17.83 9.65
CA PRO A 302 -11.02 -17.20 8.38
C PRO A 302 -11.62 -15.82 8.61
N ILE A 303 -11.35 -14.89 7.69
CA ILE A 303 -11.81 -13.50 7.78
C ILE A 303 -11.98 -12.91 6.38
N THR A 304 -12.99 -12.06 6.17
CA THR A 304 -13.09 -11.28 4.96
C THR A 304 -12.13 -10.07 4.99
N TYR A 305 -11.83 -9.52 3.81
CA TYR A 305 -11.05 -8.28 3.74
C TYR A 305 -11.74 -7.13 4.48
N SER A 306 -13.06 -6.99 4.32
CA SER A 306 -13.81 -5.91 4.98
C SER A 306 -13.77 -6.01 6.49
N GLU A 307 -13.94 -7.20 7.07
CA GLU A 307 -13.84 -7.43 8.52
C GLU A 307 -12.42 -7.15 9.03
N TYR A 308 -11.40 -7.60 8.30
CA TYR A 308 -10.01 -7.34 8.64
C TYR A 308 -9.70 -5.83 8.66
N MET A 309 -10.12 -5.09 7.64
CA MET A 309 -9.88 -3.65 7.55
C MET A 309 -10.71 -2.84 8.54
N GLU A 310 -11.89 -3.31 8.90
CA GLU A 310 -12.69 -2.71 9.97
C GLU A 310 -11.97 -2.84 11.32
N TRP A 311 -11.48 -4.04 11.63
CA TRP A 311 -10.65 -4.27 12.81
C TRP A 311 -9.40 -3.38 12.82
N PHE A 312 -8.66 -3.35 11.70
CA PHE A 312 -7.46 -2.53 11.55
C PHE A 312 -7.75 -1.04 11.68
N GLY A 313 -8.82 -0.56 11.05
CA GLY A 313 -9.25 0.83 11.09
C GLY A 313 -9.56 1.30 12.51
N ARG A 314 -10.28 0.52 13.30
CA ARG A 314 -10.60 0.83 14.71
C ARG A 314 -9.35 0.95 15.58
N GLN A 315 -8.29 0.20 15.29
CA GLN A 315 -7.04 0.28 16.03
C GLN A 315 -6.20 1.53 15.68
N ASN A 316 -6.31 2.05 14.44
CA ASN A 316 -5.38 3.05 13.92
C ASN A 316 -5.97 4.44 13.70
N TYR A 317 -7.29 4.54 13.44
CA TYR A 317 -7.90 5.79 13.01
C TYR A 317 -9.03 6.23 13.94
N ALA A 318 -8.96 7.47 14.40
CA ALA A 318 -9.94 8.01 15.35
C ALA A 318 -11.36 8.09 14.74
N HIS A 319 -11.47 8.38 13.45
CA HIS A 319 -12.76 8.51 12.77
C HIS A 319 -13.51 7.17 12.62
N PHE A 320 -12.83 6.02 12.68
CA PHE A 320 -13.49 4.71 12.71
C PHE A 320 -14.25 4.43 14.03
N ASN A 321 -13.96 5.18 15.08
CA ASN A 321 -14.59 4.99 16.39
C ASN A 321 -15.70 6.02 16.66
N GLN A 322 -15.91 7.00 15.78
CA GLN A 322 -16.93 8.03 15.93
C GLN A 322 -18.31 7.55 15.52
N ASP A 323 -18.39 6.60 14.56
CA ASP A 323 -19.66 6.04 14.05
C ASP A 323 -20.31 5.02 15.01
N ALA A 324 -19.64 4.63 16.11
CA ALA A 324 -20.18 3.70 17.11
C ALA A 324 -20.96 4.44 18.24
N ALA A 325 -21.06 5.77 18.16
CA ALA A 325 -21.68 6.61 19.19
C ALA A 325 -22.97 7.30 18.71
N GLU A 326 -23.43 7.07 17.48
CA GLU A 326 -24.73 7.45 16.94
C GLU A 326 -25.60 6.19 16.70
#